data_7d8888843158b55f39f5fff289d412e2
#
_entry.id   7d8888843158b55f39f5fff289d412e2
#
_cell.length_a   1.000
_cell.length_b   1.000
_cell.length_c   1.000
_cell.angle_alpha   90.00
_cell.angle_beta   90.00
_cell.angle_gamma   90.00
#
_symmetry.space_group_name_H-M   'P 1'
#
loop_
_entity.id
_entity.type
_entity.pdbx_description
1 polymer ?
#
loop_
_entity_poly.entity_id
_entity_poly.type
_entity_poly.pdbx_seq_one_letter_code
_entity_poly.pdbx_strand_id
1 'polypeptide(L)'
;LQFPENEIMTQPPKCPAITLLPQEKRHGFMIRRVEQIPEIRVTAYEMEHERTGAKVLHLHCDDRENLYAIAFRTPPTDSTGLPHILEHCVLAGSKRYPLKDAFNELLKGTLQTFINAFTYPDKTIYPVASQVRADYFNLARVYTD
;
A
#
# COMPACT_ATOMS: atom_id res chain seq x y z
N LEU A 1 44.11 11.11 -5.36
CA LEU A 1 42.97 10.16 -5.42
C LEU A 1 41.95 10.74 -6.40
N GLN A 2 42.02 10.29 -7.67
CA GLN A 2 41.01 10.59 -8.69
C GLN A 2 39.87 9.57 -8.53
N PHE A 3 38.67 10.04 -8.24
CA PHE A 3 37.47 9.24 -8.35
C PHE A 3 37.12 9.08 -9.84
N PRO A 4 36.77 7.89 -10.32
CA PRO A 4 36.35 7.72 -11.69
C PRO A 4 35.02 8.46 -11.88
N GLU A 5 35.03 9.53 -12.65
CA GLU A 5 33.85 10.15 -13.24
C GLU A 5 33.31 9.19 -14.32
N ASN A 6 32.03 8.92 -14.28
CA ASN A 6 31.21 8.14 -15.21
C ASN A 6 30.89 6.68 -14.82
N GLU A 7 30.20 6.48 -13.70
CA GLU A 7 29.11 5.53 -13.75
C GLU A 7 27.86 6.27 -14.24
N ILE A 8 27.61 6.14 -15.52
CA ILE A 8 26.35 6.51 -16.16
C ILE A 8 25.25 5.86 -15.34
N MET A 9 24.43 6.67 -14.68
CA MET A 9 23.24 6.18 -14.00
C MET A 9 22.39 5.50 -15.08
N THR A 10 22.51 4.20 -15.18
CA THR A 10 21.61 3.39 -16.01
C THR A 10 20.20 3.74 -15.58
N GLN A 11 19.37 4.11 -16.54
CA GLN A 11 17.97 4.40 -16.28
C GLN A 11 17.39 3.25 -15.43
N PRO A 12 16.62 3.56 -14.38
CA PRO A 12 16.02 2.51 -13.58
C PRO A 12 15.21 1.60 -14.49
N PRO A 13 15.15 0.30 -14.20
CA PRO A 13 14.39 -0.64 -15.01
C PRO A 13 12.95 -0.10 -15.10
N LYS A 14 12.46 0.07 -16.32
CA LYS A 14 11.06 0.44 -16.57
C LYS A 14 10.17 -0.55 -15.82
N CYS A 15 9.15 -0.04 -15.16
CA CYS A 15 8.13 -0.88 -14.57
C CYS A 15 7.58 -1.84 -15.65
N PRO A 16 7.60 -3.16 -15.43
CA PRO A 16 7.13 -4.10 -16.44
C PRO A 16 5.67 -3.79 -16.80
N ALA A 17 5.37 -3.76 -18.09
CA ALA A 17 3.99 -3.54 -18.54
C ALA A 17 3.08 -4.64 -17.97
N ILE A 18 2.08 -4.24 -17.19
CA ILE A 18 1.02 -5.13 -16.71
C ILE A 18 -0.12 -5.03 -17.72
N THR A 19 -0.51 -6.15 -18.31
CA THR A 19 -1.68 -6.22 -19.18
C THR A 19 -2.69 -7.16 -18.55
N LEU A 20 -3.68 -6.59 -17.87
CA LEU A 20 -4.83 -7.30 -17.33
C LEU A 20 -6.07 -6.85 -18.09
N LEU A 21 -6.96 -7.77 -18.39
CA LEU A 21 -8.18 -7.48 -19.13
C LEU A 21 -9.41 -7.47 -18.19
N PRO A 22 -10.43 -6.66 -18.50
CA PRO A 22 -11.72 -6.75 -17.79
C PRO A 22 -12.25 -8.19 -17.80
N GLN A 23 -12.82 -8.63 -16.69
CA GLN A 23 -13.33 -9.98 -16.43
C GLN A 23 -12.24 -11.07 -16.27
N GLU A 24 -10.95 -10.72 -16.36
CA GLU A 24 -9.87 -11.63 -16.03
C GLU A 24 -9.82 -11.89 -14.51
N LYS A 25 -9.48 -13.15 -14.13
CA LYS A 25 -9.32 -13.54 -12.74
C LYS A 25 -7.85 -13.74 -12.41
N ARG A 26 -7.39 -13.15 -11.32
CA ARG A 26 -6.02 -13.30 -10.82
C ARG A 26 -6.02 -13.41 -9.30
N HIS A 27 -5.46 -14.50 -8.78
CA HIS A 27 -5.28 -14.72 -7.33
C HIS A 27 -6.54 -14.51 -6.49
N GLY A 28 -7.72 -14.89 -7.00
CA GLY A 28 -9.01 -14.72 -6.31
C GLY A 28 -9.64 -13.33 -6.48
N PHE A 29 -9.04 -12.47 -7.30
CA PHE A 29 -9.60 -11.17 -7.67
C PHE A 29 -10.14 -11.19 -9.10
N MET A 30 -11.32 -10.60 -9.28
CA MET A 30 -11.92 -10.31 -10.58
C MET A 30 -11.59 -8.87 -10.96
N ILE A 31 -11.03 -8.67 -12.15
CA ILE A 31 -10.78 -7.35 -12.71
C ILE A 31 -12.11 -6.81 -13.23
N ARG A 32 -12.61 -5.76 -12.59
CA ARG A 32 -13.91 -5.15 -12.92
C ARG A 32 -13.79 -4.10 -13.99
N ARG A 33 -12.72 -3.29 -13.93
CA ARG A 33 -12.50 -2.17 -14.84
C ARG A 33 -11.01 -1.94 -15.04
N VAL A 34 -10.65 -1.54 -16.24
CA VAL A 34 -9.32 -1.07 -16.60
C VAL A 34 -9.47 0.27 -17.28
N GLU A 35 -8.74 1.28 -16.83
CA GLU A 35 -8.79 2.64 -17.37
C GLU A 35 -7.39 3.22 -17.47
N GLN A 36 -7.10 3.80 -18.62
CA GLN A 36 -5.88 4.59 -18.82
C GLN A 36 -6.17 6.05 -18.51
N ILE A 37 -5.33 6.67 -17.71
CA ILE A 37 -5.40 8.08 -17.31
C ILE A 37 -4.14 8.77 -17.83
N PRO A 38 -4.15 9.23 -19.11
CA PRO A 38 -2.95 9.75 -19.78
C PRO A 38 -2.37 10.99 -19.10
N GLU A 39 -3.23 11.81 -18.47
CA GLU A 39 -2.86 13.06 -17.82
C GLU A 39 -1.83 12.86 -16.70
N ILE A 40 -1.90 11.73 -16.02
CA ILE A 40 -0.98 11.35 -14.94
C ILE A 40 -0.16 10.11 -15.27
N ARG A 41 -0.26 9.60 -16.50
CA ARG A 41 0.46 8.42 -17.01
C ARG A 41 0.25 7.16 -16.15
N VAL A 42 -0.98 6.92 -15.73
CA VAL A 42 -1.38 5.79 -14.88
C VAL A 42 -2.34 4.89 -15.64
N THR A 43 -2.22 3.59 -15.44
CA THR A 43 -3.28 2.62 -15.75
C THR A 43 -3.92 2.15 -14.44
N ALA A 44 -5.21 2.43 -14.29
CA ALA A 44 -5.99 2.05 -13.12
C ALA A 44 -6.68 0.70 -13.35
N TYR A 45 -6.55 -0.21 -12.39
CA TYR A 45 -7.22 -1.50 -12.35
C TYR A 45 -8.12 -1.57 -11.13
N GLU A 46 -9.43 -1.59 -11.34
CA GLU A 46 -10.40 -1.85 -10.29
C GLU A 46 -10.64 -3.35 -10.19
N MET A 47 -10.42 -3.92 -9.02
CA MET A 47 -10.57 -5.34 -8.76
C MET A 47 -11.46 -5.59 -7.55
N GLU A 48 -12.08 -6.76 -7.52
CA GLU A 48 -12.90 -7.21 -6.41
C GLU A 48 -12.54 -8.64 -6.04
N HIS A 49 -12.29 -8.88 -4.77
CA HIS A 49 -11.99 -10.21 -4.27
C HIS A 49 -13.26 -11.08 -4.21
N GLU A 50 -13.27 -12.19 -4.93
CA GLU A 50 -14.48 -13.00 -5.16
C GLU A 50 -15.12 -13.53 -3.87
N ARG A 51 -14.31 -13.88 -2.88
CA ARG A 51 -14.82 -14.47 -1.63
C ARG A 51 -15.29 -13.43 -0.61
N THR A 52 -14.65 -12.29 -0.52
CA THR A 52 -14.91 -11.30 0.54
C THR A 52 -15.60 -10.04 0.03
N GLY A 53 -15.63 -9.81 -1.28
CA GLY A 53 -16.11 -8.56 -1.88
C GLY A 53 -15.18 -7.37 -1.64
N ALA A 54 -13.97 -7.60 -1.10
CA ALA A 54 -13.00 -6.52 -0.88
C ALA A 54 -12.62 -5.87 -2.22
N LYS A 55 -12.68 -4.55 -2.27
CA LYS A 55 -12.33 -3.76 -3.46
C LYS A 55 -10.88 -3.37 -3.41
N VAL A 56 -10.21 -3.47 -4.56
CA VAL A 56 -8.81 -3.06 -4.73
C VAL A 56 -8.73 -2.13 -5.93
N LEU A 57 -8.04 -1.03 -5.75
CA LEU A 57 -7.61 -0.13 -6.83
C LEU A 57 -6.10 -0.23 -6.96
N HIS A 58 -5.62 -0.76 -8.08
CA HIS A 58 -4.21 -0.76 -8.41
C HIS A 58 -3.93 0.31 -9.46
N LEU A 59 -3.05 1.24 -9.12
CA LEU A 59 -2.59 2.31 -9.98
C LEU A 59 -1.19 1.95 -10.48
N HIS A 60 -1.09 1.55 -11.73
CA HIS A 60 0.17 1.15 -12.35
C HIS A 60 0.80 2.34 -13.08
N CYS A 61 2.00 2.70 -12.70
CA CYS A 61 2.79 3.78 -13.31
C CYS A 61 4.28 3.46 -13.27
N ASP A 62 5.06 4.22 -14.05
CA ASP A 62 6.52 4.12 -14.05
C ASP A 62 7.11 5.01 -12.94
N ASP A 63 6.88 4.60 -11.69
CA ASP A 63 7.39 5.25 -10.50
C ASP A 63 8.17 4.23 -9.66
N ARG A 64 9.18 4.71 -8.95
CA ARG A 64 9.94 3.90 -7.98
C ARG A 64 9.21 3.73 -6.65
N GLU A 65 8.31 4.67 -6.34
CA GLU A 65 7.55 4.64 -5.11
C GLU A 65 6.47 3.57 -5.19
N ASN A 66 6.51 2.61 -4.27
CA ASN A 66 5.47 1.61 -4.13
C ASN A 66 4.64 1.95 -2.89
N LEU A 67 3.39 2.30 -3.09
CA LEU A 67 2.46 2.61 -2.03
C LEU A 67 1.44 1.48 -1.86
N TYR A 68 1.24 1.04 -0.63
CA TYR A 68 0.14 0.18 -0.20
C TYR A 68 -0.71 0.93 0.81
N ALA A 69 -2.02 0.84 0.67
CA ALA A 69 -2.94 1.37 1.66
C ALA A 69 -4.13 0.42 1.84
N ILE A 70 -4.49 0.16 3.09
CA ILE A 70 -5.75 -0.51 3.41
C ILE A 70 -6.68 0.51 4.07
N ALA A 71 -7.94 0.53 3.63
CA ALA A 71 -8.94 1.47 4.11
C ALA A 71 -10.18 0.74 4.59
N PHE A 72 -10.67 1.13 5.74
CA PHE A 72 -11.91 0.63 6.34
C PHE A 72 -12.93 1.75 6.47
N ARG A 73 -14.17 1.46 6.18
CA ARG A 73 -15.27 2.37 6.47
C ARG A 73 -15.59 2.30 7.96
N THR A 74 -15.33 3.38 8.69
CA THR A 74 -15.45 3.46 10.15
C THR A 74 -16.26 4.70 10.59
N PRO A 75 -17.51 4.88 10.11
CA PRO A 75 -18.32 6.00 10.57
C PRO A 75 -18.62 5.83 12.09
N PRO A 76 -18.32 6.82 12.93
CA PRO A 76 -18.62 6.75 14.34
C PRO A 76 -20.14 6.84 14.57
N THR A 77 -20.64 6.16 15.59
CA THR A 77 -22.04 6.24 16.02
C THR A 77 -22.24 7.27 17.13
N ASP A 78 -21.15 7.73 17.74
CA ASP A 78 -21.12 8.69 18.84
C ASP A 78 -19.80 9.49 18.84
N SER A 79 -19.61 10.34 19.85
CA SER A 79 -18.43 11.20 20.00
C SER A 79 -17.35 10.63 20.93
N THR A 80 -17.32 9.32 21.17
CA THR A 80 -16.34 8.67 22.06
C THR A 80 -14.93 8.59 21.47
N GLY A 81 -14.78 8.81 20.14
CA GLY A 81 -13.50 8.70 19.45
C GLY A 81 -13.04 7.25 19.21
N LEU A 82 -13.95 6.27 19.33
CA LEU A 82 -13.64 4.85 19.22
C LEU A 82 -12.85 4.46 17.95
N PRO A 83 -13.17 4.97 16.74
CA PRO A 83 -12.37 4.64 15.55
C PRO A 83 -10.91 5.07 15.65
N HIS A 84 -10.62 6.23 16.25
CA HIS A 84 -9.26 6.72 16.43
C HIS A 84 -8.50 5.93 17.50
N ILE A 85 -9.16 5.58 18.60
CA ILE A 85 -8.57 4.70 19.63
C ILE A 85 -8.23 3.33 19.01
N LEU A 86 -9.14 2.77 18.21
CA LEU A 86 -8.92 1.50 17.54
C LEU A 86 -7.76 1.57 16.54
N GLU A 87 -7.61 2.68 15.82
CA GLU A 87 -6.47 2.90 14.91
C GLU A 87 -5.14 2.71 15.65
N HIS A 88 -4.96 3.33 16.81
CA HIS A 88 -3.76 3.15 17.62
C HIS A 88 -3.60 1.72 18.13
N CYS A 89 -4.68 1.08 18.54
CA CYS A 89 -4.64 -0.26 19.10
C CYS A 89 -4.21 -1.32 18.06
N VAL A 90 -4.70 -1.25 16.83
CA VAL A 90 -4.37 -2.25 15.80
C VAL A 90 -2.92 -2.15 15.33
N LEU A 91 -2.27 -1.01 15.47
CA LEU A 91 -0.86 -0.81 15.15
C LEU A 91 0.10 -1.23 16.27
N ALA A 92 -0.42 -1.56 17.45
CA ALA A 92 0.40 -1.98 18.59
C ALA A 92 1.00 -3.38 18.42
N GLY A 93 0.41 -4.22 17.56
CA GLY A 93 0.90 -5.56 17.27
C GLY A 93 -0.22 -6.48 16.78
N SER A 94 0.17 -7.63 16.25
CA SER A 94 -0.74 -8.59 15.67
C SER A 94 -0.42 -10.03 16.08
N LYS A 95 -1.21 -10.99 15.65
CA LYS A 95 -1.01 -12.41 15.95
C LYS A 95 0.32 -12.94 15.41
N ARG A 96 0.72 -12.52 14.21
CA ARG A 96 2.00 -12.92 13.59
C ARG A 96 3.17 -12.07 14.08
N TYR A 97 2.90 -10.83 14.45
CA TYR A 97 3.88 -9.86 14.90
C TYR A 97 3.54 -9.41 16.33
N PRO A 98 3.74 -10.28 17.35
CA PRO A 98 3.34 -10.02 18.74
C PRO A 98 4.32 -9.06 19.42
N LEU A 99 4.54 -7.90 18.84
CA LEU A 99 5.38 -6.84 19.35
C LEU A 99 4.53 -5.87 20.15
N LYS A 100 5.09 -5.28 21.22
CA LYS A 100 4.37 -4.28 22.02
C LYS A 100 4.08 -2.98 21.29
N ASP A 101 4.85 -2.69 20.23
CA ASP A 101 4.78 -1.44 19.48
C ASP A 101 5.32 -1.69 18.06
N ALA A 102 4.57 -2.47 17.29
CA ALA A 102 4.96 -2.84 15.94
C ALA A 102 5.18 -1.63 15.03
N PHE A 103 4.41 -0.57 15.22
CA PHE A 103 4.53 0.67 14.42
C PHE A 103 5.89 1.33 14.61
N ASN A 104 6.32 1.57 15.86
CA ASN A 104 7.61 2.19 16.13
C ASN A 104 8.80 1.30 15.74
N GLU A 105 8.65 -0.03 15.83
CA GLU A 105 9.68 -0.95 15.34
C GLU A 105 9.82 -0.89 13.80
N LEU A 106 8.72 -0.75 13.08
CA LEU A 106 8.74 -0.53 11.63
C LEU A 106 9.39 0.81 11.29
N LEU A 107 9.06 1.89 11.99
CA LEU A 107 9.67 3.21 11.80
C LEU A 107 11.19 3.19 11.92
N LYS A 108 11.74 2.37 12.82
CA LYS A 108 13.19 2.28 13.08
C LYS A 108 13.88 1.28 12.16
N GLY A 109 13.19 0.21 11.77
CA GLY A 109 13.79 -0.97 11.15
C GLY A 109 13.60 -1.11 9.65
N THR A 110 12.83 -0.21 8.99
CA THR A 110 12.50 -0.31 7.57
C THR A 110 13.07 0.85 6.75
N LEU A 111 13.17 0.64 5.44
CA LEU A 111 13.57 1.66 4.45
C LEU A 111 12.32 2.36 3.86
N GLN A 112 11.31 2.55 4.69
CA GLN A 112 10.07 3.21 4.32
C GLN A 112 10.32 4.67 3.93
N THR A 113 9.59 5.14 2.93
CA THR A 113 9.53 6.55 2.56
C THR A 113 8.31 7.23 3.19
N PHE A 114 7.28 6.43 3.50
CA PHE A 114 6.11 6.89 4.20
C PHE A 114 5.48 5.74 5.02
N ILE A 115 5.10 6.03 6.26
CA ILE A 115 4.35 5.13 7.14
C ILE A 115 3.47 5.98 8.04
N ASN A 116 2.18 5.68 8.08
CA ASN A 116 1.24 6.39 8.92
C ASN A 116 -0.08 5.62 9.09
N ALA A 117 -1.00 6.21 9.86
CA ALA A 117 -2.41 5.89 9.90
C ALA A 117 -3.22 7.17 10.01
N PHE A 118 -4.45 7.17 9.51
CA PHE A 118 -5.33 8.33 9.52
C PHE A 118 -6.76 7.91 9.82
N THR A 119 -7.35 8.53 10.82
CA THR A 119 -8.79 8.41 11.09
C THR A 119 -9.50 9.67 10.62
N TYR A 120 -10.38 9.50 9.64
CA TYR A 120 -11.28 10.50 9.10
C TYR A 120 -12.70 10.32 9.66
N PRO A 121 -13.61 11.26 9.43
CA PRO A 121 -14.99 11.16 9.95
C PRO A 121 -15.76 9.92 9.50
N ASP A 122 -15.41 9.31 8.37
CA ASP A 122 -16.14 8.19 7.77
C ASP A 122 -15.26 6.96 7.49
N LYS A 123 -13.95 7.06 7.66
CA LYS A 123 -12.99 6.00 7.31
C LYS A 123 -11.70 6.08 8.11
N THR A 124 -11.02 4.96 8.22
CA THR A 124 -9.66 4.85 8.74
C THR A 124 -8.76 4.25 7.65
N ILE A 125 -7.60 4.82 7.41
CA ILE A 125 -6.67 4.43 6.34
C ILE A 125 -5.29 4.17 6.94
N TYR A 126 -4.66 3.09 6.51
CA TYR A 126 -3.33 2.67 6.93
C TYR A 126 -2.41 2.61 5.70
N PRO A 127 -1.72 3.71 5.35
CA PRO A 127 -0.80 3.76 4.21
C PRO A 127 0.64 3.48 4.61
N VAL A 128 1.36 2.79 3.72
CA VAL A 128 2.81 2.58 3.78
C VAL A 128 3.41 2.71 2.39
N ALA A 129 4.62 3.23 2.29
CA ALA A 129 5.33 3.33 1.04
C ALA A 129 6.83 3.06 1.20
N SER A 130 7.44 2.48 0.16
CA SER A 130 8.88 2.26 0.08
C SER A 130 9.32 2.17 -1.38
N GLN A 131 10.52 2.69 -1.67
CA GLN A 131 11.20 2.52 -2.95
C GLN A 131 11.91 1.17 -3.05
N VAL A 132 12.08 0.47 -1.93
CA VAL A 132 12.70 -0.84 -1.86
C VAL A 132 11.63 -1.92 -1.90
N ARG A 133 11.56 -2.67 -3.00
CA ARG A 133 10.50 -3.66 -3.25
C ARG A 133 10.37 -4.70 -2.13
N ALA A 134 11.48 -5.21 -1.60
CA ALA A 134 11.44 -6.20 -0.52
C ALA A 134 10.83 -5.62 0.75
N ASP A 135 11.19 -4.39 1.08
CA ASP A 135 10.69 -3.65 2.22
C ASP A 135 9.19 -3.31 2.06
N TYR A 136 8.78 -2.85 0.88
CA TYR A 136 7.37 -2.63 0.55
C TYR A 136 6.50 -3.87 0.84
N PHE A 137 6.92 -5.06 0.39
CA PHE A 137 6.15 -6.28 0.66
C PHE A 137 6.16 -6.67 2.13
N ASN A 138 7.24 -6.39 2.86
CA ASN A 138 7.30 -6.60 4.30
C ASN A 138 6.31 -5.69 5.04
N LEU A 139 6.32 -4.40 4.73
CA LEU A 139 5.38 -3.42 5.27
C LEU A 139 3.92 -3.80 4.98
N ALA A 140 3.62 -4.13 3.72
CA ALA A 140 2.27 -4.54 3.33
C ALA A 140 1.79 -5.79 4.07
N ARG A 141 2.68 -6.77 4.33
CA ARG A 141 2.35 -7.97 5.14
C ARG A 141 2.01 -7.62 6.58
N VAL A 142 2.80 -6.76 7.20
CA VAL A 142 2.55 -6.36 8.59
C VAL A 142 1.24 -5.59 8.70
N TYR A 143 0.96 -4.69 7.77
CA TYR A 143 -0.26 -3.88 7.75
C TYR A 143 -1.52 -4.67 7.38
N THR A 144 -1.37 -5.86 6.82
CA THR A 144 -2.52 -6.73 6.45
C THR A 144 -2.85 -7.76 7.54
N ASP A 145 -1.95 -8.03 8.49
CA ASP A 145 -2.14 -9.01 9.57
C ASP A 145 -2.93 -8.42 10.74
#